data_a02cddbe434d9f18b6326ab8f0eb7e91
#
_entry.id   a02cddbe434d9f18b6326ab8f0eb7e91
#
_cell.length_a   1.000
_cell.length_b   1.000
_cell.length_c   1.000
_cell.angle_alpha   90.00
_cell.angle_beta   90.00
_cell.angle_gamma   90.00
#
_symmetry.space_group_name_H-M   'P 1'
#
loop_
_entity.id
_entity.type
_entity.pdbx_description
1 polymer ?
#
loop_
_entity_poly.entity_id
_entity_poly.type
_entity_poly.pdbx_seq_one_letter_code
_entity_poly.pdbx_strand_id
1 'polypeptide(L)'
;MENWNVHFQIADTPVQFRYEAAGDTVWEASLEHGILRVSMGFTADPRPLTLTAEAKPGDEACFVYRPYRIELYVNDILADEEWPFGDNRLADARLTVSNTVLHREVLSPEPAQPVTLGSFTNAEGWCPGNGVFVGDCMPYDHEGRYHLLYLKDRHRHHSKWGFGAHQWAHISTLDFIHWDIHPMAVEIDDPLEGSICTGSHIYDNGRHLLYYTVRKADRSPATIERSISEDGYHYHKDPDFRFILSDRYNGVSARDPKVIRGEDGLLHMFVTTTDLTLNQGSLVHLTSRHGDRWTEQGNIFLRPDGEPECSDYFKIGDFYYLIHDGCYVYSKEPFSGWQTPADGKIPCGTVPKGAFWQNRLIFAGFEGGGNYAGTMTFREALQQPDGTLRFVPLCL
;
A
#
# COMPACT_ATOMS: atom_id res chain seq x y z
N MET A 1 -10.87 -2.08 -21.48
CA MET A 1 -11.15 -3.35 -20.76
C MET A 1 -12.51 -3.19 -20.11
N GLU A 2 -13.41 -4.16 -20.24
CA GLU A 2 -14.75 -4.01 -19.68
C GLU A 2 -14.74 -4.43 -18.21
N ASN A 3 -15.05 -3.50 -17.33
CA ASN A 3 -15.45 -3.78 -15.96
C ASN A 3 -16.96 -4.08 -15.99
N TRP A 4 -17.41 -5.00 -15.16
CA TRP A 4 -18.82 -5.35 -15.13
C TRP A 4 -19.26 -5.75 -13.72
N ASN A 5 -20.56 -5.67 -13.48
CA ASN A 5 -21.18 -6.20 -12.29
C ASN A 5 -22.25 -7.24 -12.66
N VAL A 6 -22.59 -8.06 -11.68
CA VAL A 6 -23.67 -9.04 -11.77
C VAL A 6 -24.49 -8.96 -10.51
N HIS A 7 -25.77 -8.63 -10.69
CA HIS A 7 -26.74 -8.64 -9.61
C HIS A 7 -27.56 -9.92 -9.63
N PHE A 8 -27.82 -10.48 -8.47
CA PHE A 8 -28.67 -11.65 -8.31
C PHE A 8 -29.33 -11.68 -6.94
N GLN A 9 -30.56 -12.21 -6.90
CA GLN A 9 -31.29 -12.40 -5.67
C GLN A 9 -30.91 -13.74 -5.03
N ILE A 10 -30.63 -13.74 -3.75
CA ILE A 10 -30.28 -14.93 -2.99
C ILE A 10 -31.55 -15.70 -2.67
N ALA A 11 -31.62 -16.99 -3.05
CA ALA A 11 -32.77 -17.85 -2.87
C ALA A 11 -32.57 -18.86 -1.73
N ASP A 12 -33.67 -19.51 -1.27
CA ASP A 12 -33.63 -20.57 -0.26
C ASP A 12 -32.84 -21.82 -0.71
N THR A 13 -32.73 -22.02 -2.01
CA THR A 13 -31.90 -23.07 -2.59
C THR A 13 -30.51 -22.54 -2.91
N PRO A 14 -29.47 -23.37 -2.89
CA PRO A 14 -28.12 -22.91 -3.28
C PRO A 14 -28.16 -22.21 -4.62
N VAL A 15 -27.70 -20.97 -4.64
CA VAL A 15 -27.52 -20.20 -5.86
C VAL A 15 -26.18 -20.59 -6.45
N GLN A 16 -26.18 -21.04 -7.68
CA GLN A 16 -24.96 -21.35 -8.42
C GLN A 16 -24.93 -20.55 -9.70
N PHE A 17 -23.86 -19.82 -9.92
CA PHE A 17 -23.53 -19.27 -11.21
C PHE A 17 -22.09 -19.56 -11.55
N ARG A 18 -21.82 -19.76 -12.82
CA ARG A 18 -20.53 -20.20 -13.30
C ARG A 18 -20.08 -19.32 -14.45
N TYR A 19 -18.87 -18.87 -14.37
CA TYR A 19 -18.20 -18.14 -15.44
C TYR A 19 -17.10 -19.03 -16.01
N GLU A 20 -17.17 -19.30 -17.33
CA GLU A 20 -16.24 -20.21 -18.01
C GLU A 20 -15.46 -19.47 -19.07
N ALA A 21 -14.14 -19.64 -19.07
CA ALA A 21 -13.26 -19.17 -20.13
C ALA A 21 -12.44 -20.34 -20.64
N ALA A 22 -12.41 -20.53 -21.97
CA ALA A 22 -11.69 -21.62 -22.64
C ALA A 22 -12.02 -23.03 -22.11
N GLY A 23 -13.23 -23.23 -21.57
CA GLY A 23 -13.70 -24.50 -21.01
C GLY A 23 -13.42 -24.71 -19.52
N ASP A 24 -12.64 -23.84 -18.91
CA ASP A 24 -12.35 -23.89 -17.48
C ASP A 24 -13.35 -23.02 -16.68
N THR A 25 -13.73 -23.49 -15.50
CA THR A 25 -14.54 -22.70 -14.57
C THR A 25 -13.65 -21.66 -13.92
N VAL A 26 -13.97 -20.41 -14.13
CA VAL A 26 -13.23 -19.30 -13.54
C VAL A 26 -13.87 -18.76 -12.27
N TRP A 27 -15.20 -18.87 -12.09
CA TRP A 27 -15.84 -18.63 -10.81
C TRP A 27 -17.21 -19.28 -10.62
N GLU A 28 -17.56 -19.48 -9.37
CA GLU A 28 -18.79 -20.10 -8.93
C GLU A 28 -19.26 -19.46 -7.62
N ALA A 29 -20.58 -19.21 -7.48
CA ALA A 29 -21.18 -18.74 -6.25
C ALA A 29 -22.11 -19.79 -5.66
N SER A 30 -22.07 -19.98 -4.34
CA SER A 30 -22.97 -20.85 -3.61
C SER A 30 -23.38 -20.22 -2.27
N LEU A 31 -24.64 -20.41 -1.88
CA LEU A 31 -25.12 -20.08 -0.54
C LEU A 31 -25.26 -21.37 0.27
N GLU A 32 -24.51 -21.49 1.36
CA GLU A 32 -24.53 -22.61 2.27
C GLU A 32 -24.53 -22.14 3.71
N HIS A 33 -25.47 -22.61 4.53
CA HIS A 33 -25.56 -22.28 5.96
C HIS A 33 -25.53 -20.77 6.27
N GLY A 34 -26.14 -19.96 5.43
CA GLY A 34 -26.17 -18.49 5.61
C GLY A 34 -24.89 -17.77 5.20
N ILE A 35 -23.95 -18.46 4.55
CA ILE A 35 -22.74 -17.88 3.98
C ILE A 35 -22.77 -17.99 2.46
N LEU A 36 -22.80 -16.85 1.81
CA LEU A 36 -22.55 -16.72 0.37
C LEU A 36 -21.03 -16.82 0.12
N ARG A 37 -20.64 -17.74 -0.75
CA ARG A 37 -19.26 -17.91 -1.22
C ARG A 37 -19.20 -17.67 -2.71
N VAL A 38 -18.25 -16.84 -3.12
CA VAL A 38 -17.89 -16.66 -4.53
C VAL A 38 -16.43 -17.05 -4.68
N SER A 39 -16.18 -18.14 -5.40
CA SER A 39 -14.82 -18.66 -5.63
C SER A 39 -14.42 -18.47 -7.08
N MET A 40 -13.20 -18.00 -7.31
CA MET A 40 -12.65 -17.71 -8.64
C MET A 40 -11.27 -18.31 -8.79
N GLY A 41 -11.00 -18.91 -9.96
CA GLY A 41 -9.68 -19.27 -10.42
C GLY A 41 -9.20 -18.28 -11.50
N PHE A 42 -7.96 -17.83 -11.39
CA PHE A 42 -7.31 -16.99 -12.39
C PHE A 42 -6.05 -17.69 -12.93
N THR A 43 -5.81 -17.54 -14.23
CA THR A 43 -4.64 -18.18 -14.86
C THR A 43 -3.32 -17.64 -14.29
N ALA A 44 -3.27 -16.36 -13.94
CA ALA A 44 -2.08 -15.70 -13.44
C ALA A 44 -1.92 -15.79 -11.92
N ASP A 45 -2.98 -16.02 -11.17
CA ASP A 45 -2.93 -16.25 -9.71
C ASP A 45 -2.96 -17.76 -9.43
N PRO A 46 -1.95 -18.32 -8.76
CA PRO A 46 -1.91 -19.76 -8.47
C PRO A 46 -2.93 -20.20 -7.42
N ARG A 47 -3.67 -19.26 -6.81
CA ARG A 47 -4.66 -19.53 -5.77
C ARG A 47 -6.07 -19.34 -6.29
N PRO A 48 -7.00 -20.22 -5.94
CA PRO A 48 -8.40 -19.86 -6.03
C PRO A 48 -8.70 -18.75 -5.01
N LEU A 49 -9.27 -17.65 -5.48
CA LEU A 49 -9.73 -16.58 -4.61
C LEU A 49 -11.16 -16.86 -4.16
N THR A 50 -11.48 -16.50 -2.94
CA THR A 50 -12.82 -16.71 -2.39
C THR A 50 -13.27 -15.47 -1.65
N LEU A 51 -14.38 -14.88 -2.10
CA LEU A 51 -15.14 -13.87 -1.37
C LEU A 51 -16.23 -14.52 -0.55
N THR A 52 -16.49 -14.00 0.64
CA THR A 52 -17.51 -14.53 1.54
C THR A 52 -18.36 -13.42 2.15
N ALA A 53 -19.64 -13.69 2.31
CA ALA A 53 -20.55 -12.77 3.00
C ALA A 53 -21.60 -13.54 3.80
N GLU A 54 -21.97 -13.04 4.97
CA GLU A 54 -23.19 -13.45 5.61
C GLU A 54 -24.38 -13.01 4.76
N ALA A 55 -25.28 -13.93 4.45
CA ALA A 55 -26.43 -13.67 3.63
C ALA A 55 -27.58 -14.62 3.95
N LYS A 56 -28.80 -14.20 3.62
CA LYS A 56 -30.01 -15.00 3.79
C LYS A 56 -30.86 -14.95 2.50
N PRO A 57 -31.78 -15.89 2.32
CA PRO A 57 -32.73 -15.84 1.24
C PRO A 57 -33.50 -14.52 1.22
N GLY A 58 -33.61 -13.93 0.04
CA GLY A 58 -34.24 -12.63 -0.18
C GLY A 58 -33.27 -11.44 -0.17
N ASP A 59 -32.04 -11.60 0.29
CA ASP A 59 -31.01 -10.58 0.14
C ASP A 59 -30.61 -10.43 -1.33
N GLU A 60 -30.17 -9.23 -1.71
CA GLU A 60 -29.61 -8.95 -3.03
C GLU A 60 -28.06 -9.00 -2.95
N ALA A 61 -27.46 -9.75 -3.85
CA ALA A 61 -26.02 -9.78 -4.00
C ALA A 61 -25.59 -9.09 -5.29
N CYS A 62 -24.51 -8.32 -5.21
CA CYS A 62 -23.83 -7.74 -6.36
C CYS A 62 -22.37 -8.16 -6.35
N PHE A 63 -21.92 -8.77 -7.44
CA PHE A 63 -20.53 -9.08 -7.67
C PHE A 63 -19.97 -8.12 -8.71
N VAL A 64 -18.89 -7.41 -8.36
CA VAL A 64 -18.18 -6.47 -9.23
C VAL A 64 -16.87 -7.08 -9.66
N TYR A 65 -16.63 -7.11 -10.96
CA TYR A 65 -15.40 -7.60 -11.56
C TYR A 65 -14.61 -6.47 -12.22
N ARG A 66 -13.34 -6.39 -11.83
CA ARG A 66 -12.28 -5.69 -12.53
C ARG A 66 -11.09 -6.65 -12.68
N PRO A 67 -10.26 -6.55 -13.70
CA PRO A 67 -9.12 -7.49 -13.88
C PRO A 67 -8.11 -7.50 -12.75
N TYR A 68 -8.13 -6.52 -11.88
CA TYR A 68 -7.21 -6.32 -10.76
C TYR A 68 -7.91 -6.19 -9.41
N ARG A 69 -9.25 -6.24 -9.38
CA ARG A 69 -10.05 -6.14 -8.15
C ARG A 69 -11.41 -6.80 -8.36
N ILE A 70 -11.82 -7.57 -7.38
CA ILE A 70 -13.16 -8.17 -7.32
C ILE A 70 -13.82 -7.80 -6.00
N GLU A 71 -15.11 -7.55 -6.03
CA GLU A 71 -15.88 -7.09 -4.88
C GLU A 71 -17.20 -7.86 -4.78
N LEU A 72 -17.60 -8.15 -3.54
CA LEU A 72 -18.91 -8.73 -3.23
C LEU A 72 -19.69 -7.79 -2.34
N TYR A 73 -20.85 -7.36 -2.80
CA TYR A 73 -21.79 -6.56 -2.04
C TYR A 73 -23.00 -7.42 -1.67
N VAL A 74 -23.56 -7.18 -0.48
CA VAL A 74 -24.84 -7.71 -0.05
C VAL A 74 -25.70 -6.55 0.44
N ASN A 75 -26.88 -6.37 -0.15
CA ASN A 75 -27.78 -5.25 0.12
C ASN A 75 -27.04 -3.89 0.04
N ASP A 76 -26.29 -3.67 -1.04
CA ASP A 76 -25.47 -2.49 -1.34
C ASP A 76 -24.33 -2.20 -0.36
N ILE A 77 -24.02 -3.12 0.57
CA ILE A 77 -22.91 -2.99 1.51
C ILE A 77 -21.76 -3.88 1.03
N LEU A 78 -20.57 -3.30 0.88
CA LEU A 78 -19.35 -4.06 0.57
C LEU A 78 -19.08 -5.07 1.70
N ALA A 79 -19.27 -6.33 1.40
CA ALA A 79 -19.10 -7.43 2.34
C ALA A 79 -17.69 -8.01 2.27
N ASP A 80 -17.14 -8.15 1.07
CA ASP A 80 -15.82 -8.70 0.86
C ASP A 80 -15.20 -8.21 -0.45
N GLU A 81 -13.87 -8.19 -0.52
CA GLU A 81 -13.12 -7.82 -1.72
C GLU A 81 -11.80 -8.58 -1.80
N GLU A 82 -11.27 -8.74 -3.01
CA GLU A 82 -9.96 -9.38 -3.23
C GLU A 82 -9.24 -8.71 -4.41
N TRP A 83 -7.91 -8.76 -4.39
CA TRP A 83 -7.03 -8.22 -5.41
C TRP A 83 -6.18 -9.34 -6.01
N PRO A 84 -6.66 -9.95 -7.12
CA PRO A 84 -5.96 -11.05 -7.76
C PRO A 84 -4.60 -10.59 -8.29
N PHE A 85 -3.61 -11.47 -8.14
CA PHE A 85 -2.25 -11.22 -8.58
C PHE A 85 -2.07 -11.59 -10.06
N GLY A 86 -1.53 -10.68 -10.86
CA GLY A 86 -1.20 -10.90 -12.26
C GLY A 86 -2.31 -10.53 -13.24
N ASP A 87 -2.15 -10.93 -14.50
CA ASP A 87 -3.12 -10.65 -15.56
C ASP A 87 -4.34 -11.57 -15.44
N ASN A 88 -5.43 -11.00 -14.98
CA ASN A 88 -6.68 -11.70 -14.69
C ASN A 88 -7.80 -11.33 -15.66
N ARG A 89 -7.47 -10.85 -16.86
CA ARG A 89 -8.46 -10.53 -17.90
C ARG A 89 -9.21 -11.77 -18.32
N LEU A 90 -10.53 -11.70 -18.23
CA LEU A 90 -11.44 -12.74 -18.70
C LEU A 90 -11.83 -12.41 -20.16
N ALA A 91 -11.08 -12.99 -21.11
CA ALA A 91 -11.41 -12.90 -22.53
C ALA A 91 -12.38 -14.02 -22.90
N ASP A 92 -13.35 -13.70 -23.76
CA ASP A 92 -14.28 -14.68 -24.38
C ASP A 92 -15.02 -15.60 -23.37
N ALA A 93 -15.26 -15.10 -22.17
CA ALA A 93 -15.89 -15.89 -21.15
C ALA A 93 -17.42 -15.94 -21.30
N ARG A 94 -17.98 -17.08 -21.00
CA ARG A 94 -19.42 -17.33 -21.01
C ARG A 94 -19.95 -17.42 -19.57
N LEU A 95 -21.00 -16.65 -19.29
CA LEU A 95 -21.74 -16.72 -18.04
C LEU A 95 -22.92 -17.66 -18.16
N THR A 96 -23.01 -18.65 -17.28
CA THR A 96 -24.14 -19.56 -17.13
C THR A 96 -24.68 -19.50 -15.72
N VAL A 97 -25.98 -19.68 -15.55
CA VAL A 97 -26.67 -19.53 -14.28
C VAL A 97 -27.59 -20.71 -14.00
N SER A 98 -27.67 -21.09 -12.72
CA SER A 98 -28.71 -21.96 -12.22
C SER A 98 -29.39 -21.36 -10.99
N ASN A 99 -30.71 -21.52 -10.91
CA ASN A 99 -31.54 -21.15 -9.75
C ASN A 99 -31.67 -19.64 -9.44
N THR A 100 -31.26 -18.77 -10.34
CA THR A 100 -31.45 -17.31 -10.17
C THR A 100 -31.52 -16.58 -11.52
N VAL A 101 -31.89 -15.33 -11.48
CA VAL A 101 -31.85 -14.40 -12.63
C VAL A 101 -30.66 -13.46 -12.42
N LEU A 102 -29.84 -13.32 -13.44
CA LEU A 102 -28.69 -12.41 -13.43
C LEU A 102 -28.97 -11.19 -14.31
N HIS A 103 -28.58 -10.06 -13.76
CA HIS A 103 -28.45 -8.82 -14.51
C HIS A 103 -26.97 -8.44 -14.60
N ARG A 104 -26.41 -8.44 -15.81
CA ARG A 104 -25.04 -8.00 -16.07
C ARG A 104 -25.07 -6.59 -16.64
N GLU A 105 -24.30 -5.72 -16.05
CA GLU A 105 -24.11 -4.35 -16.52
C GLU A 105 -22.63 -4.07 -16.76
N VAL A 106 -22.34 -3.34 -17.84
CA VAL A 106 -20.99 -2.77 -18.05
C VAL A 106 -20.88 -1.53 -17.16
N LEU A 107 -19.85 -1.48 -16.32
CA LEU A 107 -19.66 -0.37 -15.43
C LEU A 107 -19.30 0.90 -16.20
N SER A 108 -20.01 1.97 -15.94
CA SER A 108 -19.61 3.31 -16.33
C SER A 108 -18.34 3.72 -15.60
N PRO A 109 -17.54 4.66 -16.16
CA PRO A 109 -16.45 5.29 -15.41
C PRO A 109 -16.97 5.82 -14.07
N GLU A 110 -16.26 5.57 -13.00
CA GLU A 110 -16.64 6.08 -11.68
C GLU A 110 -16.60 7.63 -11.69
N PRO A 111 -17.62 8.30 -11.11
CA PRO A 111 -17.58 9.74 -10.95
C PRO A 111 -16.42 10.13 -10.02
N ALA A 112 -15.95 11.37 -10.13
CA ALA A 112 -14.95 11.90 -9.20
C ALA A 112 -15.46 11.75 -7.76
N GLN A 113 -14.68 11.07 -6.94
CA GLN A 113 -15.01 10.83 -5.54
C GLN A 113 -14.91 12.13 -4.72
N PRO A 114 -15.71 12.32 -3.66
CA PRO A 114 -15.49 13.43 -2.75
C PRO A 114 -14.18 13.25 -1.98
N VAL A 115 -13.59 14.36 -1.50
CA VAL A 115 -12.35 14.35 -0.71
C VAL A 115 -12.48 13.45 0.52
N THR A 116 -13.62 13.43 1.19
CA THR A 116 -13.88 12.62 2.37
C THR A 116 -14.96 11.59 2.05
N LEU A 117 -14.62 10.32 2.17
CA LEU A 117 -15.51 9.18 1.94
C LEU A 117 -16.20 8.71 3.23
N GLY A 118 -15.63 9.05 4.39
CA GLY A 118 -16.10 8.66 5.69
C GLY A 118 -15.18 9.15 6.79
N SER A 119 -15.53 8.86 8.04
CA SER A 119 -14.73 9.23 9.21
C SER A 119 -14.84 8.18 10.31
N PHE A 120 -13.85 8.18 11.19
CA PHE A 120 -13.83 7.35 12.39
C PHE A 120 -13.09 8.08 13.53
N THR A 121 -13.09 7.50 14.72
CA THR A 121 -12.39 8.06 15.88
C THR A 121 -11.38 7.06 16.42
N ASN A 122 -10.25 7.57 16.94
CA ASN A 122 -9.18 6.80 17.57
C ASN A 122 -8.54 5.77 16.64
N ALA A 123 -7.48 6.18 15.96
CA ALA A 123 -6.74 5.31 15.06
C ALA A 123 -5.79 4.30 15.76
N GLU A 124 -5.46 4.49 17.03
CA GLU A 124 -4.69 3.48 17.79
C GLU A 124 -5.52 2.19 17.89
N GLY A 125 -4.97 1.09 17.39
CA GLY A 125 -5.66 -0.19 17.32
C GLY A 125 -6.69 -0.32 16.19
N TRP A 126 -6.82 0.66 15.30
CA TRP A 126 -7.81 0.66 14.22
C TRP A 126 -7.32 -0.10 12.98
N CYS A 127 -8.27 -0.71 12.26
CA CYS A 127 -8.14 -1.16 10.88
C CYS A 127 -9.48 -1.01 10.15
N PRO A 128 -9.51 -1.01 8.82
CA PRO A 128 -10.74 -0.78 8.03
C PRO A 128 -11.89 -1.76 8.27
N GLY A 129 -11.59 -2.99 8.71
CA GLY A 129 -12.60 -4.06 8.83
C GLY A 129 -12.76 -4.86 7.54
N ASN A 130 -13.78 -5.73 7.47
CA ASN A 130 -14.10 -6.58 6.32
C ASN A 130 -12.89 -7.36 5.77
N GLY A 131 -12.04 -7.90 6.67
CA GLY A 131 -10.81 -8.60 6.27
C GLY A 131 -9.71 -7.70 5.70
N VAL A 132 -9.84 -6.38 5.77
CA VAL A 132 -8.80 -5.41 5.38
C VAL A 132 -8.00 -4.96 6.60
N PHE A 133 -6.71 -4.93 6.46
CA PHE A 133 -5.76 -4.61 7.52
C PHE A 133 -4.78 -3.51 7.07
N VAL A 134 -4.15 -2.89 8.05
CA VAL A 134 -3.14 -1.86 7.85
C VAL A 134 -1.77 -2.51 7.72
N GLY A 135 -1.11 -2.27 6.60
CA GLY A 135 0.30 -2.57 6.39
C GLY A 135 1.18 -1.33 6.56
N ASP A 136 2.30 -1.31 5.86
CA ASP A 136 3.32 -0.26 5.98
C ASP A 136 2.74 1.15 5.98
N CYS A 137 3.04 1.90 7.03
CA CYS A 137 2.56 3.26 7.24
C CYS A 137 3.54 4.28 6.66
N MET A 138 3.02 5.30 5.99
CA MET A 138 3.80 6.35 5.33
C MET A 138 3.21 7.72 5.68
N PRO A 139 3.52 8.26 6.88
CA PRO A 139 2.99 9.52 7.34
C PRO A 139 3.67 10.72 6.68
N TYR A 140 2.91 11.83 6.59
CA TYR A 140 3.44 13.16 6.27
C TYR A 140 2.55 14.25 6.88
N ASP A 141 3.08 15.44 7.06
CA ASP A 141 2.33 16.64 7.42
C ASP A 141 2.17 17.54 6.20
N HIS A 142 0.99 18.12 6.05
CA HIS A 142 0.76 19.21 5.12
C HIS A 142 -0.23 20.18 5.73
N GLU A 143 0.18 21.46 5.84
CA GLU A 143 -0.62 22.55 6.40
C GLU A 143 -1.22 22.25 7.79
N GLY A 144 -0.47 21.54 8.63
CA GLY A 144 -0.86 21.19 10.01
C GLY A 144 -1.84 20.02 10.13
N ARG A 145 -2.16 19.37 9.02
CA ARG A 145 -2.91 18.12 8.97
C ARG A 145 -1.94 16.95 8.85
N TYR A 146 -2.03 16.00 9.76
CA TYR A 146 -1.29 14.76 9.69
C TYR A 146 -2.00 13.81 8.73
N HIS A 147 -1.34 13.47 7.64
CA HIS A 147 -1.78 12.51 6.66
C HIS A 147 -1.09 11.19 6.88
N LEU A 148 -1.81 10.10 6.69
CA LEU A 148 -1.27 8.76 6.78
C LEU A 148 -1.70 7.94 5.57
N LEU A 149 -0.73 7.64 4.72
CA LEU A 149 -0.86 6.63 3.68
C LEU A 149 -0.47 5.29 4.29
N TYR A 150 -1.15 4.22 3.90
CA TYR A 150 -0.79 2.88 4.35
C TYR A 150 -1.07 1.83 3.29
N LEU A 151 -0.29 0.76 3.32
CA LEU A 151 -0.58 -0.38 2.47
C LEU A 151 -1.88 -1.04 2.98
N LYS A 152 -2.90 -1.01 2.13
CA LYS A 152 -4.16 -1.69 2.36
C LYS A 152 -3.95 -3.15 2.02
N ASP A 153 -3.87 -4.01 3.04
CA ASP A 153 -3.66 -5.44 2.89
C ASP A 153 -4.97 -6.20 3.04
N ARG A 154 -5.20 -7.15 2.16
CA ARG A 154 -6.40 -7.97 2.14
C ARG A 154 -6.12 -9.32 2.76
N HIS A 155 -6.94 -9.75 3.71
CA HIS A 155 -6.85 -11.05 4.37
C HIS A 155 -5.45 -11.41 4.91
N ARG A 156 -4.56 -10.43 5.14
CA ARG A 156 -3.16 -10.63 5.54
C ARG A 156 -2.37 -11.46 4.53
N HIS A 157 -2.54 -11.17 3.27
CA HIS A 157 -2.04 -11.99 2.16
C HIS A 157 -0.55 -11.85 1.89
N HIS A 158 0.18 -10.94 2.51
CA HIS A 158 1.59 -10.72 2.17
C HIS A 158 1.83 -10.52 0.68
N SER A 159 1.13 -9.62 0.05
CA SER A 159 1.14 -9.47 -1.40
C SER A 159 2.53 -9.35 -2.02
N LYS A 160 3.49 -8.75 -1.32
CA LYS A 160 4.87 -8.68 -1.79
C LYS A 160 5.52 -10.06 -2.03
N TRP A 161 4.91 -11.13 -1.55
CA TRP A 161 5.36 -12.51 -1.72
C TRP A 161 4.51 -13.32 -2.70
N GLY A 162 3.66 -12.67 -3.46
CA GLY A 162 2.81 -13.30 -4.47
C GLY A 162 1.45 -13.78 -3.96
N PHE A 163 0.94 -13.16 -2.88
CA PHE A 163 -0.36 -13.48 -2.28
C PHE A 163 -1.34 -12.30 -2.39
N GLY A 164 -1.73 -11.90 -3.58
CA GLY A 164 -2.57 -10.75 -3.78
C GLY A 164 -1.75 -9.48 -4.00
N ALA A 165 -2.35 -8.32 -3.90
CA ALA A 165 -1.71 -7.05 -4.22
C ALA A 165 -1.95 -6.01 -3.13
N HIS A 166 -1.02 -5.09 -2.96
CA HIS A 166 -1.19 -3.93 -2.10
C HIS A 166 -1.55 -2.69 -2.91
N GLN A 167 -2.34 -1.85 -2.30
CA GLN A 167 -2.71 -0.52 -2.77
C GLN A 167 -2.52 0.48 -1.63
N TRP A 168 -2.44 1.77 -1.93
CA TRP A 168 -2.27 2.78 -0.90
C TRP A 168 -3.60 3.42 -0.53
N ALA A 169 -4.08 3.14 0.67
CA ALA A 169 -5.18 3.87 1.27
C ALA A 169 -4.69 5.17 1.92
N HIS A 170 -5.60 6.12 2.14
CA HIS A 170 -5.30 7.44 2.66
C HIS A 170 -6.29 7.84 3.74
N ILE A 171 -5.77 8.25 4.88
CA ILE A 171 -6.53 8.87 5.98
C ILE A 171 -5.80 10.10 6.49
N SER A 172 -6.50 11.01 7.18
CA SER A 172 -5.85 12.17 7.79
C SER A 172 -6.57 12.66 9.05
N THR A 173 -5.87 13.48 9.83
CA THR A 173 -6.39 14.05 11.06
C THR A 173 -5.81 15.43 11.36
N LEU A 174 -6.54 16.23 12.14
CA LEU A 174 -6.06 17.48 12.71
C LEU A 174 -5.76 17.37 14.22
N ASP A 175 -6.19 16.28 14.87
CA ASP A 175 -6.16 16.16 16.33
C ASP A 175 -5.83 14.75 16.85
N PHE A 176 -5.59 13.79 15.98
CA PHE A 176 -5.40 12.36 16.27
C PHE A 176 -6.59 11.66 16.92
N ILE A 177 -7.70 12.37 17.15
CA ILE A 177 -8.96 11.82 17.67
C ILE A 177 -9.92 11.54 16.52
N HIS A 178 -10.14 12.53 15.66
CA HIS A 178 -11.05 12.45 14.53
C HIS A 178 -10.26 12.26 13.25
N TRP A 179 -10.60 11.23 12.48
CA TRP A 179 -9.92 10.84 11.27
C TRP A 179 -10.89 10.84 10.09
N ASP A 180 -10.45 11.43 8.99
CA ASP A 180 -11.13 11.38 7.71
C ASP A 180 -10.55 10.26 6.84
N ILE A 181 -11.42 9.54 6.13
CA ILE A 181 -11.06 8.54 5.11
C ILE A 181 -11.16 9.22 3.75
N HIS A 182 -10.13 9.09 2.95
CA HIS A 182 -10.01 9.71 1.62
C HIS A 182 -10.05 8.67 0.50
N PRO A 183 -10.19 9.10 -0.77
CA PRO A 183 -9.97 8.24 -1.92
C PRO A 183 -8.63 7.49 -1.83
N MET A 184 -8.55 6.32 -2.47
CA MET A 184 -7.31 5.57 -2.58
C MET A 184 -6.24 6.45 -3.23
N ALA A 185 -5.06 6.52 -2.62
CA ALA A 185 -3.97 7.35 -3.13
C ALA A 185 -3.23 6.71 -4.31
N VAL A 186 -3.04 5.38 -4.26
CA VAL A 186 -2.46 4.63 -5.38
C VAL A 186 -3.19 3.29 -5.51
N GLU A 187 -3.86 3.11 -6.62
CA GLU A 187 -4.58 1.86 -6.94
C GLU A 187 -3.81 1.04 -7.98
N ILE A 188 -4.05 -0.27 -7.97
CA ILE A 188 -3.65 -1.13 -9.08
C ILE A 188 -4.65 -0.89 -10.21
N ASP A 189 -4.19 -0.44 -11.36
CA ASP A 189 -5.00 -0.16 -12.54
C ASP A 189 -4.48 -0.84 -13.83
N ASP A 190 -3.33 -1.48 -13.74
CA ASP A 190 -2.76 -2.33 -14.77
C ASP A 190 -2.69 -3.78 -14.27
N PRO A 191 -3.28 -4.76 -15.01
CA PRO A 191 -3.27 -6.16 -14.61
C PRO A 191 -1.87 -6.79 -14.53
N LEU A 192 -0.84 -6.17 -15.06
CA LEU A 192 0.55 -6.61 -14.90
C LEU A 192 1.21 -6.10 -13.63
N GLU A 193 0.61 -5.16 -12.92
CA GLU A 193 1.07 -4.74 -11.61
C GLU A 193 0.82 -5.86 -10.60
N GLY A 194 1.88 -6.33 -9.96
CA GLY A 194 1.77 -7.39 -8.96
C GLY A 194 1.47 -6.83 -7.57
N SER A 195 2.14 -5.74 -7.21
CA SER A 195 1.96 -5.06 -5.92
C SER A 195 2.55 -3.67 -5.96
N ILE A 196 1.84 -2.71 -5.38
CA ILE A 196 2.37 -1.38 -5.11
C ILE A 196 3.00 -1.43 -3.71
N CYS A 197 4.34 -1.36 -3.68
CA CYS A 197 5.09 -1.43 -2.43
C CYS A 197 5.11 -0.09 -1.70
N THR A 198 5.72 -0.08 -0.53
CA THR A 198 5.99 1.10 0.29
C THR A 198 6.76 2.18 -0.48
N GLY A 199 6.64 3.40 -0.02
CA GLY A 199 7.36 4.54 -0.58
C GLY A 199 7.24 5.77 0.31
N SER A 200 7.09 6.94 -0.30
CA SER A 200 7.02 8.20 0.44
C SER A 200 6.28 9.30 -0.30
N HIS A 201 5.82 10.26 0.47
CA HIS A 201 5.25 11.52 -0.02
C HIS A 201 6.30 12.64 0.05
N ILE A 202 6.21 13.56 -0.89
CA ILE A 202 6.85 14.89 -0.82
C ILE A 202 5.94 15.95 -1.45
N TYR A 203 5.84 17.11 -0.80
CA TYR A 203 5.23 18.28 -1.41
C TYR A 203 6.32 19.11 -2.07
N ASP A 204 6.23 19.28 -3.38
CA ASP A 204 7.25 19.98 -4.16
C ASP A 204 6.64 20.78 -5.32
N ASN A 205 7.06 22.04 -5.46
CA ASN A 205 6.61 22.95 -6.51
C ASN A 205 5.07 23.04 -6.63
N GLY A 206 4.36 23.10 -5.50
CA GLY A 206 2.91 23.25 -5.46
C GLY A 206 2.14 21.95 -5.71
N ARG A 207 2.79 20.79 -5.75
CA ARG A 207 2.15 19.49 -5.99
C ARG A 207 2.54 18.47 -4.94
N HIS A 208 1.64 17.55 -4.66
CA HIS A 208 1.88 16.37 -3.87
C HIS A 208 2.38 15.24 -4.78
N LEU A 209 3.52 14.68 -4.47
CA LEU A 209 4.15 13.61 -5.22
C LEU A 209 4.29 12.37 -4.33
N LEU A 210 3.80 11.25 -4.79
CA LEU A 210 4.00 9.94 -4.17
C LEU A 210 5.00 9.15 -5.00
N TYR A 211 6.11 8.74 -4.39
CA TYR A 211 7.06 7.83 -5.02
C TYR A 211 6.92 6.45 -4.41
N TYR A 212 6.77 5.45 -5.24
CA TYR A 212 6.55 4.05 -4.83
C TYR A 212 7.21 3.09 -5.79
N THR A 213 7.25 1.84 -5.40
CA THR A 213 7.72 0.76 -6.27
C THR A 213 6.56 -0.11 -6.69
N VAL A 214 6.54 -0.46 -7.96
CA VAL A 214 5.62 -1.45 -8.52
C VAL A 214 6.39 -2.74 -8.76
N ARG A 215 6.02 -3.80 -8.06
CA ARG A 215 6.49 -5.16 -8.34
C ARG A 215 5.62 -5.77 -9.41
N LYS A 216 6.28 -6.33 -10.43
CA LYS A 216 5.59 -6.91 -11.57
C LYS A 216 5.15 -8.34 -11.27
N ALA A 217 3.97 -8.69 -11.78
CA ALA A 217 3.42 -10.04 -11.67
C ALA A 217 4.30 -11.11 -12.33
N ASP A 218 5.01 -10.77 -13.41
CA ASP A 218 5.91 -11.65 -14.14
C ASP A 218 7.31 -11.76 -13.52
N ARG A 219 7.54 -11.09 -12.36
CA ARG A 219 8.84 -11.03 -11.66
C ARG A 219 9.96 -10.35 -12.44
N SER A 220 9.67 -9.57 -13.45
CA SER A 220 10.64 -8.67 -14.08
C SER A 220 11.09 -7.60 -13.06
N PRO A 221 12.15 -6.84 -13.35
CA PRO A 221 12.64 -5.79 -12.45
C PRO A 221 11.52 -4.86 -12.02
N ALA A 222 11.49 -4.57 -10.71
CA ALA A 222 10.55 -3.62 -10.13
C ALA A 222 10.82 -2.21 -10.68
N THR A 223 9.76 -1.45 -10.89
CA THR A 223 9.85 -0.07 -11.37
C THR A 223 9.56 0.91 -10.25
N ILE A 224 10.35 1.99 -10.18
CA ILE A 224 10.04 3.14 -9.33
C ILE A 224 9.13 4.04 -10.14
N GLU A 225 7.98 4.34 -9.60
CA GLU A 225 6.91 5.10 -10.24
C GLU A 225 6.46 6.26 -9.35
N ARG A 226 5.63 7.14 -9.91
CA ARG A 226 5.15 8.34 -9.25
C ARG A 226 3.66 8.54 -9.48
N SER A 227 2.94 9.00 -8.45
CA SER A 227 1.61 9.58 -8.58
C SER A 227 1.65 11.05 -8.19
N ILE A 228 0.75 11.85 -8.77
CA ILE A 228 0.69 13.30 -8.61
C ILE A 228 -0.71 13.68 -8.13
N SER A 229 -0.78 14.69 -7.25
CA SER A 229 -2.02 15.35 -6.87
C SER A 229 -1.82 16.85 -6.69
N GLU A 230 -2.80 17.64 -7.09
CA GLU A 230 -2.83 19.09 -6.89
C GLU A 230 -3.49 19.47 -5.55
N ASP A 231 -4.37 18.61 -5.04
CA ASP A 231 -5.13 18.88 -3.80
C ASP A 231 -4.70 18.02 -2.60
N GLY A 232 -3.78 17.05 -2.82
CA GLY A 232 -3.31 16.14 -1.78
C GLY A 232 -4.27 15.00 -1.45
N TYR A 233 -5.37 14.86 -2.17
CA TYR A 233 -6.39 13.85 -1.93
C TYR A 233 -6.71 12.99 -3.15
N HIS A 234 -6.77 13.58 -4.33
CA HIS A 234 -7.01 12.88 -5.59
C HIS A 234 -5.69 12.72 -6.33
N TYR A 235 -5.17 11.51 -6.34
CA TYR A 235 -3.91 11.18 -6.98
C TYR A 235 -4.14 10.48 -8.32
N HIS A 236 -3.26 10.72 -9.26
CA HIS A 236 -3.20 10.01 -10.54
C HIS A 236 -1.77 9.59 -10.84
N LYS A 237 -1.59 8.42 -11.42
CA LYS A 237 -0.28 7.93 -11.84
C LYS A 237 0.30 8.81 -12.92
N ASP A 238 1.61 9.07 -12.83
CA ASP A 238 2.36 9.82 -13.83
C ASP A 238 2.87 8.85 -14.91
N PRO A 239 2.26 8.81 -16.10
CA PRO A 239 2.62 7.84 -17.14
C PRO A 239 4.01 8.08 -17.74
N ASP A 240 4.54 9.30 -17.58
CA ASP A 240 5.83 9.71 -18.12
C ASP A 240 6.99 9.45 -17.15
N PHE A 241 6.68 9.05 -15.91
CA PHE A 241 7.68 8.79 -14.89
C PHE A 241 7.76 7.31 -14.52
N ARG A 242 8.84 6.69 -14.97
CA ARG A 242 9.18 5.31 -14.60
C ARG A 242 10.67 5.08 -14.80
N PHE A 243 11.32 4.45 -13.84
CA PHE A 243 12.69 3.97 -14.04
C PHE A 243 13.00 2.71 -13.21
N ILE A 244 14.09 2.05 -13.57
CA ILE A 244 14.70 0.94 -12.85
C ILE A 244 16.13 1.34 -12.45
N LEU A 245 16.66 0.71 -11.40
CA LEU A 245 18.07 0.89 -11.02
C LEU A 245 19.01 0.24 -12.06
N SER A 246 20.26 0.68 -12.06
CA SER A 246 21.29 0.06 -12.92
C SER A 246 21.55 -1.40 -12.56
N ASP A 247 22.21 -2.13 -13.46
CA ASP A 247 22.57 -3.57 -13.28
C ASP A 247 23.54 -3.84 -12.13
N ARG A 248 24.06 -2.78 -11.50
CA ARG A 248 24.81 -2.90 -10.24
C ARG A 248 23.95 -3.43 -9.11
N TYR A 249 22.67 -3.17 -9.17
CA TYR A 249 21.71 -3.44 -8.11
C TYR A 249 20.70 -4.52 -8.51
N ASN A 250 20.19 -5.24 -7.51
CA ASN A 250 19.14 -6.23 -7.74
C ASN A 250 17.81 -5.53 -8.05
N GLY A 251 17.52 -5.36 -9.34
CA GLY A 251 16.31 -4.68 -9.79
C GLY A 251 15.01 -5.36 -9.33
N VAL A 252 15.00 -6.69 -9.14
CA VAL A 252 13.80 -7.41 -8.68
C VAL A 252 13.46 -7.09 -7.22
N SER A 253 14.47 -6.84 -6.40
CA SER A 253 14.29 -6.49 -4.99
C SER A 253 14.20 -4.99 -4.73
N ALA A 254 14.49 -4.13 -5.70
CA ALA A 254 14.44 -2.67 -5.55
C ALA A 254 13.07 -2.21 -5.06
N ARG A 255 13.01 -1.44 -3.93
CA ARG A 255 11.77 -1.04 -3.30
C ARG A 255 11.91 0.13 -2.32
N ASP A 256 10.79 0.57 -1.78
CA ASP A 256 10.64 1.49 -0.65
C ASP A 256 11.33 2.86 -0.86
N PRO A 257 11.09 3.58 -1.99
CA PRO A 257 11.76 4.83 -2.22
C PRO A 257 11.35 5.88 -1.19
N LYS A 258 12.34 6.44 -0.47
CA LYS A 258 12.17 7.63 0.37
C LYS A 258 12.74 8.83 -0.35
N VAL A 259 11.90 9.84 -0.57
CA VAL A 259 12.30 11.09 -1.22
C VAL A 259 12.26 12.24 -0.23
N ILE A 260 13.30 13.06 -0.24
CA ILE A 260 13.41 14.29 0.54
C ILE A 260 13.96 15.44 -0.31
N ARG A 261 13.74 16.68 0.12
CA ARG A 261 14.49 17.85 -0.36
C ARG A 261 15.66 18.10 0.58
N GLY A 262 16.88 18.04 0.05
CA GLY A 262 18.11 18.32 0.80
C GLY A 262 18.36 19.81 1.02
N GLU A 263 19.24 20.13 1.95
CA GLU A 263 19.71 21.50 2.22
C GLU A 263 20.52 22.08 1.04
N ASP A 264 21.06 21.23 0.18
CA ASP A 264 21.73 21.59 -1.09
C ASP A 264 20.74 21.95 -2.21
N GLY A 265 19.42 21.88 -1.94
CA GLY A 265 18.36 22.17 -2.88
C GLY A 265 18.07 21.04 -3.88
N LEU A 266 18.74 19.90 -3.78
CA LEU A 266 18.44 18.73 -4.60
C LEU A 266 17.35 17.87 -3.95
N LEU A 267 16.66 17.10 -4.76
CA LEU A 267 15.89 15.95 -4.31
C LEU A 267 16.84 14.77 -4.14
N HIS A 268 16.72 14.11 -3.02
CA HIS A 268 17.42 12.86 -2.70
C HIS A 268 16.42 11.74 -2.58
N MET A 269 16.72 10.60 -3.19
CA MET A 269 15.93 9.37 -3.08
C MET A 269 16.82 8.26 -2.53
N PHE A 270 16.26 7.50 -1.60
CA PHE A 270 16.89 6.30 -1.05
C PHE A 270 16.06 5.08 -1.42
N VAL A 271 16.70 4.07 -2.01
CA VAL A 271 16.01 2.86 -2.49
C VAL A 271 16.64 1.63 -1.87
N THR A 272 15.82 0.82 -1.25
CA THR A 272 16.22 -0.48 -0.69
C THR A 272 16.46 -1.50 -1.79
N THR A 273 17.60 -2.17 -1.76
CA THR A 273 17.94 -3.29 -2.65
C THR A 273 19.20 -4.02 -2.18
N THR A 274 19.72 -4.92 -2.98
CA THR A 274 21.05 -5.55 -2.82
C THR A 274 22.02 -4.96 -3.83
N ASP A 275 23.19 -4.48 -3.38
CA ASP A 275 24.33 -4.18 -4.25
C ASP A 275 24.98 -5.50 -4.67
N LEU A 276 24.84 -5.87 -5.93
CA LEU A 276 25.33 -7.13 -6.48
C LEU A 276 26.85 -7.20 -6.56
N THR A 277 27.53 -6.04 -6.63
CA THR A 277 29.00 -5.97 -6.63
C THR A 277 29.57 -6.28 -5.26
N LEU A 278 28.90 -5.81 -4.20
CA LEU A 278 29.32 -6.01 -2.83
C LEU A 278 28.69 -7.24 -2.19
N ASN A 279 27.63 -7.78 -2.79
CA ASN A 279 26.78 -8.85 -2.26
C ASN A 279 26.24 -8.50 -0.85
N GLN A 280 25.75 -7.28 -0.70
CA GLN A 280 25.20 -6.76 0.56
C GLN A 280 23.90 -6.01 0.33
N GLY A 281 22.99 -6.09 1.31
CA GLY A 281 21.85 -5.21 1.36
C GLY A 281 22.27 -3.75 1.39
N SER A 282 21.57 -2.93 0.67
CA SER A 282 21.99 -1.57 0.37
C SER A 282 20.81 -0.60 0.38
N LEU A 283 21.08 0.60 0.86
CA LEU A 283 20.24 1.75 0.61
C LEU A 283 20.95 2.63 -0.43
N VAL A 284 20.45 2.55 -1.67
CA VAL A 284 21.01 3.29 -2.80
C VAL A 284 20.56 4.74 -2.72
N HIS A 285 21.51 5.65 -2.90
CA HIS A 285 21.28 7.09 -2.95
C HIS A 285 21.21 7.57 -4.39
N LEU A 286 20.13 8.27 -4.72
CA LEU A 286 19.98 8.94 -6.00
C LEU A 286 19.67 10.43 -5.77
N THR A 287 20.07 11.27 -6.72
CA THR A 287 19.78 12.72 -6.69
C THR A 287 19.09 13.19 -7.94
N SER A 288 18.26 14.24 -7.80
CA SER A 288 17.58 14.91 -8.90
C SER A 288 17.40 16.40 -8.60
N ARG A 289 17.37 17.23 -9.65
CA ARG A 289 17.01 18.66 -9.50
C ARG A 289 15.51 18.90 -9.46
N HIS A 290 14.77 18.14 -10.28
CA HIS A 290 13.35 18.38 -10.54
C HIS A 290 12.46 17.15 -10.33
N GLY A 291 13.04 16.01 -9.92
CA GLY A 291 12.29 14.77 -9.68
C GLY A 291 11.99 13.93 -10.93
N ASP A 292 12.35 14.39 -12.13
CA ASP A 292 12.03 13.68 -13.38
C ASP A 292 13.16 12.74 -13.84
N ARG A 293 14.41 13.11 -13.52
CA ARG A 293 15.60 12.29 -13.84
C ARG A 293 16.46 12.15 -12.61
N TRP A 294 16.83 10.90 -12.32
CA TRP A 294 17.59 10.53 -11.15
C TRP A 294 18.98 10.00 -11.52
N THR A 295 19.98 10.36 -10.73
CA THR A 295 21.36 9.92 -10.91
C THR A 295 21.81 9.18 -9.66
N GLU A 296 22.25 7.93 -9.82
CA GLU A 296 22.80 7.12 -8.73
C GLU A 296 24.11 7.71 -8.21
N GLN A 297 24.21 7.88 -6.90
CA GLN A 297 25.39 8.41 -6.18
C GLN A 297 26.17 7.30 -5.49
N GLY A 298 25.61 6.12 -5.34
CA GLY A 298 26.16 4.98 -4.59
C GLY A 298 25.30 4.63 -3.39
N ASN A 299 25.92 4.00 -2.39
CA ASN A 299 25.23 3.51 -1.20
C ASN A 299 25.45 4.44 -0.02
N ILE A 300 24.40 4.86 0.68
CA ILE A 300 24.53 5.60 1.96
C ILE A 300 24.50 4.68 3.17
N PHE A 301 24.00 3.47 3.00
CA PHE A 301 23.97 2.47 4.06
C PHE A 301 24.12 1.07 3.46
N LEU A 302 24.91 0.23 4.13
CA LEU A 302 25.14 -1.16 3.75
C LEU A 302 24.81 -2.07 4.93
N ARG A 303 24.19 -3.20 4.63
CA ARG A 303 23.85 -4.21 5.63
C ARG A 303 24.27 -5.59 5.15
N PRO A 304 25.17 -6.27 5.87
CA PRO A 304 25.63 -7.61 5.50
C PRO A 304 24.53 -8.67 5.56
N ASP A 305 23.60 -8.53 6.53
CA ASP A 305 22.60 -9.53 6.87
C ASP A 305 21.19 -9.12 6.41
N GLY A 306 21.00 -8.96 5.11
CA GLY A 306 19.71 -8.62 4.51
C GLY A 306 19.63 -7.19 3.99
N GLU A 307 18.50 -6.82 3.43
CA GLU A 307 18.26 -5.51 2.84
C GLU A 307 17.67 -4.55 3.89
N PRO A 308 18.10 -3.27 3.95
CA PRO A 308 17.56 -2.26 4.88
C PRO A 308 16.18 -1.80 4.42
N GLU A 309 15.14 -2.52 4.83
CA GLU A 309 13.76 -2.32 4.37
C GLU A 309 13.11 -1.04 4.91
N CYS A 310 12.20 -0.49 4.10
CA CYS A 310 11.24 0.54 4.49
C CYS A 310 11.89 1.78 5.10
N SER A 311 12.93 2.28 4.45
CA SER A 311 13.70 3.42 4.93
C SER A 311 12.85 4.68 5.13
N ASP A 312 13.24 5.45 6.14
CA ASP A 312 12.79 6.82 6.35
C ASP A 312 13.99 7.72 6.69
N TYR A 313 13.86 9.02 6.49
CA TYR A 313 14.96 9.95 6.71
C TYR A 313 14.43 11.32 7.11
N PHE A 314 15.01 11.89 8.17
CA PHE A 314 14.68 13.24 8.64
C PHE A 314 15.81 13.86 9.43
N LYS A 315 15.71 15.17 9.73
CA LYS A 315 16.67 15.92 10.55
C LYS A 315 15.96 16.53 11.75
N ILE A 316 16.60 16.47 12.91
CA ILE A 316 16.21 17.21 14.11
C ILE A 316 17.43 17.91 14.66
N GLY A 317 17.39 19.23 14.77
CA GLY A 317 18.54 20.04 15.21
C GLY A 317 19.77 19.75 14.36
N ASP A 318 20.86 19.33 14.99
CA ASP A 318 22.14 19.02 14.36
C ASP A 318 22.26 17.56 13.89
N PHE A 319 21.25 16.72 14.09
CA PHE A 319 21.32 15.31 13.80
C PHE A 319 20.42 14.90 12.67
N TYR A 320 20.93 14.03 11.81
CA TYR A 320 20.22 13.30 10.77
C TYR A 320 19.91 11.90 11.23
N TYR A 321 18.74 11.40 10.88
CA TYR A 321 18.24 10.08 11.26
C TYR A 321 17.90 9.29 10.01
N LEU A 322 18.36 8.06 9.98
CA LEU A 322 18.03 7.08 8.96
C LEU A 322 17.32 5.91 9.65
N ILE A 323 16.11 5.64 9.22
CA ILE A 323 15.29 4.53 9.70
C ILE A 323 15.44 3.37 8.72
N HIS A 324 15.53 2.15 9.23
CA HIS A 324 15.49 0.91 8.46
C HIS A 324 15.08 -0.25 9.36
N ASP A 325 14.27 -1.19 8.87
CA ASP A 325 13.86 -2.41 9.59
C ASP A 325 13.30 -2.16 11.00
N GLY A 326 12.60 -1.05 11.22
CA GLY A 326 12.09 -0.68 12.54
C GLY A 326 13.15 -0.25 13.54
N CYS A 327 14.37 0.01 13.07
CA CYS A 327 15.47 0.58 13.85
C CYS A 327 15.90 1.93 13.28
N TYR A 328 16.70 2.68 14.04
CA TYR A 328 17.31 3.90 13.54
C TYR A 328 18.81 3.94 13.79
N VAL A 329 19.49 4.67 12.91
CA VAL A 329 20.85 5.16 13.09
C VAL A 329 20.83 6.68 12.98
N TYR A 330 21.82 7.36 13.54
CA TYR A 330 21.89 8.81 13.52
C TYR A 330 23.30 9.33 13.24
N SER A 331 23.42 10.54 12.74
CA SER A 331 24.70 11.17 12.42
C SER A 331 24.59 12.69 12.48
N LYS A 332 25.72 13.37 12.60
CA LYS A 332 25.85 14.82 12.34
C LYS A 332 26.13 15.14 10.87
N GLU A 333 26.47 14.12 10.09
CA GLU A 333 26.67 14.24 8.64
C GLU A 333 25.43 13.78 7.91
N PRO A 334 24.99 14.43 6.83
CA PRO A 334 23.70 14.17 6.19
C PRO A 334 23.56 12.76 5.61
N PHE A 335 24.62 12.16 5.05
CA PHE A 335 24.49 10.89 4.32
C PHE A 335 25.59 9.88 4.67
N SER A 336 26.28 10.09 5.79
CA SER A 336 27.42 9.26 6.22
C SER A 336 27.61 9.31 7.74
N GLY A 337 28.62 8.59 8.25
CA GLY A 337 29.00 8.65 9.66
C GLY A 337 27.94 8.11 10.62
N TRP A 338 27.14 7.17 10.18
CA TRP A 338 26.03 6.59 10.93
C TRP A 338 26.50 5.93 12.22
N GLN A 339 25.88 6.28 13.32
CA GLN A 339 26.05 5.71 14.66
C GLN A 339 24.82 4.91 15.04
N THR A 340 25.04 3.71 15.53
CA THR A 340 23.95 2.86 16.06
C THR A 340 23.80 3.14 17.54
N PRO A 341 22.63 3.59 18.02
CA PRO A 341 22.40 3.75 19.46
C PRO A 341 22.33 2.39 20.16
N ALA A 342 22.55 2.38 21.46
CA ALA A 342 22.47 1.15 22.27
C ALA A 342 21.06 0.52 22.23
N ASP A 343 20.02 1.35 22.14
CA ASP A 343 18.64 0.95 21.91
C ASP A 343 18.13 1.70 20.68
N GLY A 344 18.36 1.11 19.50
CA GLY A 344 17.98 1.69 18.21
C GLY A 344 16.62 1.20 17.70
N LYS A 345 15.95 0.31 18.44
CA LYS A 345 14.63 -0.19 18.01
C LYS A 345 13.54 0.86 18.25
N ILE A 346 12.68 1.05 17.27
CA ILE A 346 11.52 1.93 17.35
C ILE A 346 10.31 1.11 17.85
N PRO A 347 9.80 1.38 19.06
CA PRO A 347 8.71 0.58 19.65
C PRO A 347 7.33 1.02 19.12
N CYS A 348 7.19 1.05 17.80
CA CYS A 348 5.97 1.45 17.09
C CYS A 348 5.55 0.39 16.06
N GLY A 349 5.31 -0.82 16.56
CA GLY A 349 4.89 -1.95 15.73
C GLY A 349 5.91 -2.35 14.66
N THR A 350 5.41 -2.64 13.49
CA THR A 350 6.17 -3.04 12.31
C THR A 350 6.22 -1.88 11.31
N VAL A 351 7.34 -1.73 10.60
CA VAL A 351 7.57 -0.68 9.59
C VAL A 351 7.21 0.72 10.09
N PRO A 352 7.77 1.17 11.22
CA PRO A 352 7.51 2.51 11.73
C PRO A 352 8.17 3.56 10.84
N LYS A 353 7.42 4.57 10.43
CA LYS A 353 7.91 5.78 9.77
C LYS A 353 7.40 7.02 10.49
N GLY A 354 8.17 8.11 10.43
CA GLY A 354 7.89 9.32 11.19
C GLY A 354 7.52 10.52 10.33
N ALA A 355 6.65 11.37 10.87
CA ALA A 355 6.39 12.69 10.33
C ALA A 355 6.32 13.73 11.44
N PHE A 356 6.74 14.96 11.12
CA PHE A 356 6.52 16.08 12.03
C PHE A 356 5.08 16.56 11.94
N TRP A 357 4.47 16.78 13.07
CA TRP A 357 3.15 17.40 13.18
C TRP A 357 3.15 18.32 14.39
N GLN A 358 2.84 19.60 14.18
CA GLN A 358 2.85 20.62 15.24
C GLN A 358 4.15 20.61 16.10
N ASN A 359 5.31 20.49 15.46
CA ASN A 359 6.64 20.37 16.06
C ASN A 359 6.87 19.10 16.90
N ARG A 360 6.01 18.12 16.83
CA ARG A 360 6.18 16.78 17.42
C ARG A 360 6.58 15.79 16.31
N LEU A 361 7.51 14.90 16.59
CA LEU A 361 7.83 13.80 15.67
C LEU A 361 7.00 12.58 16.06
N ILE A 362 6.04 12.25 15.22
CA ILE A 362 5.11 11.14 15.46
C ILE A 362 5.38 10.02 14.47
N PHE A 363 5.67 8.85 15.01
CA PHE A 363 5.78 7.61 14.26
C PHE A 363 4.43 6.90 14.15
N ALA A 364 4.15 6.39 12.97
CA ALA A 364 3.06 5.47 12.70
C ALA A 364 3.62 4.13 12.22
N GLY A 365 3.01 3.05 12.66
CA GLY A 365 3.31 1.68 12.26
C GLY A 365 2.08 0.80 12.43
N PHE A 366 2.24 -0.51 12.33
CA PHE A 366 1.13 -1.43 12.56
C PHE A 366 1.52 -2.57 13.49
N GLU A 367 0.58 -2.99 14.32
CA GLU A 367 0.71 -4.19 15.15
C GLU A 367 0.19 -5.39 14.35
N GLY A 368 1.11 -6.25 13.91
CA GLY A 368 0.78 -7.42 13.10
C GLY A 368 0.21 -8.57 13.95
N GLY A 369 -0.78 -9.26 13.44
CA GLY A 369 -1.36 -10.45 14.09
C GLY A 369 -1.07 -11.72 13.29
N GLY A 370 0.15 -12.20 13.30
CA GLY A 370 0.53 -13.45 12.63
C GLY A 370 1.37 -13.22 11.38
N ASN A 371 0.78 -13.15 10.18
CA ASN A 371 1.56 -13.00 8.96
C ASN A 371 2.01 -11.56 8.71
N TYR A 372 1.24 -10.79 7.99
CA TYR A 372 1.52 -9.40 7.68
C TYR A 372 0.26 -8.58 7.95
N ALA A 373 0.43 -7.25 8.09
CA ALA A 373 -0.61 -6.29 8.38
C ALA A 373 -1.38 -6.53 9.70
N GLY A 374 -2.09 -5.54 10.15
CA GLY A 374 -2.82 -5.57 11.40
C GLY A 374 -3.55 -4.28 11.69
N THR A 375 -3.32 -3.70 12.87
CA THR A 375 -3.95 -2.47 13.33
C THR A 375 -2.92 -1.36 13.50
N MET A 376 -3.32 -0.10 13.35
CA MET A 376 -2.44 1.07 13.50
C MET A 376 -1.92 1.22 14.93
N THR A 377 -0.69 1.73 15.05
CA THR A 377 -0.11 2.15 16.32
C THR A 377 0.75 3.39 16.14
N PHE A 378 0.84 4.22 17.19
CA PHE A 378 1.54 5.50 17.15
C PHE A 378 2.48 5.65 18.34
N ARG A 379 3.63 6.32 18.11
CA ARG A 379 4.56 6.74 19.17
C ARG A 379 5.10 8.13 18.88
N GLU A 380 5.29 8.92 19.91
CA GLU A 380 6.02 10.17 19.79
C GLU A 380 7.50 9.95 20.11
N ALA A 381 8.38 10.51 19.29
CA ALA A 381 9.83 10.47 19.51
C ALA A 381 10.32 11.82 20.06
N LEU A 382 11.06 11.76 21.15
CA LEU A 382 11.68 12.91 21.82
C LEU A 382 13.20 12.81 21.69
N GLN A 383 13.80 13.77 20.98
CA GLN A 383 15.26 13.84 20.86
C GLN A 383 15.92 14.12 22.21
N GLN A 384 16.98 13.37 22.52
CA GLN A 384 17.83 13.59 23.70
C GLN A 384 19.03 14.47 23.31
N PRO A 385 19.72 15.10 24.27
CA PRO A 385 20.87 15.97 24.01
C PRO A 385 22.03 15.31 23.25
N ASP A 386 22.17 13.99 23.37
CA ASP A 386 23.18 13.20 22.67
C ASP A 386 22.77 12.75 21.26
N GLY A 387 21.58 13.15 20.81
CA GLY A 387 21.00 12.78 19.51
C GLY A 387 20.22 11.46 19.53
N THR A 388 20.20 10.71 20.63
CA THR A 388 19.34 9.52 20.72
C THR A 388 17.85 9.90 20.80
N LEU A 389 16.97 8.96 20.44
CA LEU A 389 15.52 9.15 20.50
C LEU A 389 14.92 8.34 21.66
N ARG A 390 14.08 8.99 22.45
CA ARG A 390 13.24 8.34 23.45
C ARG A 390 11.81 8.32 22.96
N PHE A 391 11.20 7.15 22.90
CA PHE A 391 9.82 6.98 22.46
C PHE A 391 8.85 6.95 23.62
N VAL A 392 7.70 7.61 23.45
CA VAL A 392 6.62 7.66 24.43
C VAL A 392 5.27 7.38 23.74
N PRO A 393 4.26 6.89 24.47
CA PRO A 393 2.90 6.85 23.95
C PRO A 393 2.46 8.24 23.46
N LEU A 394 1.69 8.27 22.38
CA LEU A 394 1.12 9.50 21.88
C LEU A 394 0.08 10.01 22.90
N CYS A 395 0.37 11.12 23.57
CA CYS A 395 -0.57 11.81 24.45
C CYS A 395 -1.19 12.99 23.67
N LEU A 396 -2.52 12.98 23.58
CA LEU A 396 -3.34 13.98 22.88
C LEU A 396 -3.76 15.11 23.80
#